data_3261c8c3cb0b67ff8fecdd9e7e86f933
#
_entry.id   3261c8c3cb0b67ff8fecdd9e7e86f933
#
_cell.length_a   1.000
_cell.length_b   1.000
_cell.length_c   1.000
_cell.angle_alpha   90.00
_cell.angle_beta   90.00
_cell.angle_gamma   90.00
#
_symmetry.space_group_name_H-M   'P 1'
#
loop_
_entity.id
_entity.type
_entity.pdbx_description
1 polymer ?
#
loop_
_entity_poly.entity_id
_entity_poly.type
_entity_poly.pdbx_seq_one_letter_code
_entity_poly.pdbx_strand_id
1 'polypeptide(L)'
;MSWASSLTLSFDTVKRTDTAKSTAATAKTRLSHRKHTGALMVQRALYPEPRVQQGICHILMLYPPAGIAGGDTLMIELNLDIGSHAVITTPGAGKWYGKDSVSQKHKPRLDDNDTHQSMSQDEIAAYASQHLQATLAPHTRLEWLPQESIIYNEANMHAMSRFDLADSSSLLTWEISVFGRQAYDEQFLQGRYHPGLNIYREGKVIVAERVDQAAGSRWFTSNLGLANQHIYGSFWAVPSLSDVHDNLELSASQTTQTTETAQATIKQSLTRYLDNTVAALRQVIIQAQLPVYCTHNCQAINIRYIGSDVRGCFEAFYQIREVLRHHWWQLEPCRPRIWDT
;
A
#
# COMPACT_ATOMS: atom_id res chain seq x y z
N MET A 1 -29.60 -1.54 0.62
CA MET A 1 -29.13 -0.83 -0.58
C MET A 1 -27.61 -0.96 -0.57
N SER A 2 -27.00 -1.40 -1.67
CA SER A 2 -25.55 -1.43 -1.84
C SER A 2 -25.09 -0.13 -2.54
N TRP A 3 -23.89 0.33 -2.20
CA TRP A 3 -23.31 1.56 -2.74
C TRP A 3 -22.16 1.19 -3.68
N ALA A 4 -22.23 1.69 -4.92
CA ALA A 4 -21.11 1.64 -5.84
C ALA A 4 -20.48 3.04 -5.91
N SER A 5 -19.18 3.11 -5.59
CA SER A 5 -18.42 4.36 -5.62
C SER A 5 -17.15 4.19 -6.42
N SER A 6 -16.78 5.18 -7.21
CA SER A 6 -15.52 5.16 -7.97
C SER A 6 -14.75 6.45 -7.81
N LEU A 7 -13.43 6.35 -7.92
CA LEU A 7 -12.52 7.49 -7.90
C LEU A 7 -11.40 7.24 -8.91
N THR A 8 -11.24 8.15 -9.88
CA THR A 8 -10.12 8.15 -10.82
C THR A 8 -9.31 9.42 -10.61
N LEU A 9 -8.01 9.28 -10.36
CA LEU A 9 -7.05 10.37 -10.19
C LEU A 9 -5.92 10.23 -11.20
N SER A 10 -5.56 11.35 -11.85
CA SER A 10 -4.35 11.40 -12.68
C SER A 10 -3.42 12.50 -12.21
N PHE A 11 -2.13 12.22 -12.24
CA PHE A 11 -1.07 13.12 -11.81
C PHE A 11 -0.12 13.37 -12.97
N ASP A 12 0.21 14.63 -13.22
CA ASP A 12 1.23 15.05 -14.17
C ASP A 12 2.29 15.93 -13.51
N THR A 13 3.34 16.26 -14.25
CA THR A 13 4.39 17.19 -13.81
C THR A 13 4.28 18.50 -14.57
N VAL A 14 4.39 19.62 -13.85
CA VAL A 14 4.50 20.95 -14.43
C VAL A 14 5.85 21.57 -14.06
N LYS A 15 6.49 22.24 -15.05
CA LYS A 15 7.70 23.01 -14.76
C LYS A 15 7.35 24.18 -13.83
N ARG A 16 8.11 24.37 -12.75
CA ARG A 16 8.00 25.58 -11.95
C ARG A 16 8.58 26.77 -12.74
N THR A 17 7.72 27.69 -13.07
CA THR A 17 8.11 29.02 -13.58
C THR A 17 8.32 29.95 -12.38
N ASP A 18 9.28 29.67 -11.51
CA ASP A 18 9.65 30.62 -10.46
C ASP A 18 10.69 31.59 -11.02
N THR A 19 10.30 32.86 -11.00
CA THR A 19 11.13 34.01 -11.34
C THR A 19 12.48 33.99 -10.64
N ALA A 20 13.52 34.00 -11.46
CA ALA A 20 14.90 34.44 -11.17
C ALA A 20 15.56 33.89 -9.90
N LYS A 21 16.30 32.82 -10.03
CA LYS A 21 17.54 32.43 -9.32
C LYS A 21 17.73 30.95 -9.01
N SER A 22 16.99 30.01 -9.65
CA SER A 22 17.31 28.59 -9.48
C SER A 22 17.67 27.97 -10.82
N THR A 23 18.90 27.45 -10.95
CA THR A 23 19.43 26.79 -12.13
C THR A 23 18.92 25.35 -12.32
N ALA A 24 18.10 24.83 -11.41
CA ALA A 24 17.44 23.53 -11.54
C ALA A 24 15.91 23.74 -11.56
N ALA A 25 15.30 23.48 -12.71
CA ALA A 25 13.84 23.47 -12.85
C ALA A 25 13.27 22.26 -12.09
N THR A 26 12.89 22.46 -10.83
CA THR A 26 12.19 21.41 -10.05
C THR A 26 10.78 21.22 -10.63
N ALA A 27 10.50 20.04 -11.14
CA ALA A 27 9.15 19.69 -11.56
C ALA A 27 8.23 19.58 -10.35
N LYS A 28 6.97 20.06 -10.48
CA LYS A 28 5.94 19.95 -9.45
C LYS A 28 4.88 18.98 -9.93
N THR A 29 4.58 17.97 -9.13
CA THR A 29 3.43 17.08 -9.38
C THR A 29 2.12 17.85 -9.18
N ARG A 30 1.19 17.69 -10.10
CA ARG A 30 -0.15 18.27 -10.05
C ARG A 30 -1.18 17.15 -10.17
N LEU A 31 -2.26 17.23 -9.39
CA LEU A 31 -3.48 16.47 -9.65
C LEU A 31 -4.15 17.07 -10.89
N SER A 32 -3.93 16.43 -12.06
CA SER A 32 -4.39 16.92 -13.37
C SER A 32 -5.80 16.49 -13.68
N HIS A 33 -6.24 15.34 -13.20
CA HIS A 33 -7.59 14.84 -13.37
C HIS A 33 -8.15 14.26 -12.08
N ARG A 34 -9.43 14.54 -11.83
CA ARG A 34 -10.20 14.01 -10.72
C ARG A 34 -11.63 13.74 -11.16
N LYS A 35 -12.02 12.49 -11.12
CA LYS A 35 -13.39 12.04 -11.38
C LYS A 35 -13.84 11.11 -10.27
N HIS A 36 -15.03 11.29 -9.75
CA HIS A 36 -15.60 10.37 -8.77
C HIS A 36 -17.10 10.17 -8.99
N THR A 37 -17.60 9.03 -8.54
CA THR A 37 -19.03 8.71 -8.44
C THR A 37 -19.32 8.18 -7.04
N GLY A 38 -20.56 8.30 -6.61
CA GLY A 38 -20.95 7.88 -5.26
C GLY A 38 -20.29 8.73 -4.18
N ALA A 39 -19.96 8.10 -3.06
CA ALA A 39 -19.48 8.78 -1.86
C ALA A 39 -17.94 8.90 -1.77
N LEU A 40 -17.20 8.20 -2.62
CA LEU A 40 -15.74 8.25 -2.60
C LEU A 40 -15.24 9.56 -3.23
N MET A 41 -14.42 10.31 -2.51
CA MET A 41 -13.92 11.61 -2.96
C MET A 41 -12.51 11.92 -2.43
N VAL A 42 -11.93 13.01 -2.88
CA VAL A 42 -10.65 13.54 -2.37
C VAL A 42 -10.77 15.01 -2.02
N GLN A 43 -10.00 15.44 -1.04
CA GLN A 43 -9.82 16.86 -0.74
C GLN A 43 -8.94 17.56 -1.78
N ARG A 44 -8.75 18.87 -1.61
CA ARG A 44 -7.80 19.64 -2.41
C ARG A 44 -6.39 19.08 -2.25
N ALA A 45 -5.65 19.01 -3.35
CA ALA A 45 -4.24 18.65 -3.32
C ALA A 45 -3.43 19.56 -2.40
N LEU A 46 -2.59 18.98 -1.56
CA LEU A 46 -1.75 19.64 -0.58
C LEU A 46 -0.27 19.47 -0.94
N TYR A 47 0.57 20.38 -0.47
CA TYR A 47 2.01 20.39 -0.71
C TYR A 47 2.73 20.73 0.60
N PRO A 48 2.68 19.84 1.62
CA PRO A 48 3.22 20.13 2.96
C PRO A 48 4.73 19.96 3.07
N GLU A 49 5.36 19.38 2.05
CA GLU A 49 6.80 19.09 2.06
C GLU A 49 7.65 20.38 2.19
N PRO A 50 8.88 20.29 2.74
CA PRO A 50 9.82 21.40 2.76
C PRO A 50 10.02 22.04 1.40
N ARG A 51 10.47 23.31 1.36
CA ARG A 51 10.60 24.05 0.09
C ARG A 51 11.39 23.34 -1.01
N VAL A 52 12.42 22.60 -0.63
CA VAL A 52 13.22 21.78 -1.54
C VAL A 52 12.47 20.58 -2.11
N GLN A 53 11.35 20.20 -1.50
CA GLN A 53 10.52 19.03 -1.83
C GLN A 53 9.08 19.42 -2.26
N GLN A 54 8.80 20.71 -2.45
CA GLN A 54 7.44 21.23 -2.74
C GLN A 54 6.77 20.65 -4.00
N GLY A 55 7.47 19.81 -4.74
CA GLY A 55 6.94 19.12 -5.92
C GLY A 55 6.03 17.93 -5.60
N ILE A 56 5.97 17.45 -4.34
CA ILE A 56 5.25 16.23 -3.96
C ILE A 56 3.78 16.56 -3.69
N CYS A 57 2.87 15.84 -4.36
CA CYS A 57 1.42 16.06 -4.25
C CYS A 57 0.81 15.12 -3.20
N HIS A 58 0.28 15.67 -2.11
CA HIS A 58 -0.43 14.92 -1.08
C HIS A 58 -1.94 14.97 -1.29
N ILE A 59 -2.58 13.81 -1.25
CA ILE A 59 -4.03 13.63 -1.42
C ILE A 59 -4.61 12.96 -0.18
N LEU A 60 -5.68 13.53 0.34
CA LEU A 60 -6.52 12.89 1.35
C LEU A 60 -7.75 12.29 0.67
N MET A 61 -7.85 10.97 0.69
CA MET A 61 -9.01 10.23 0.19
C MET A 61 -10.05 10.10 1.29
N LEU A 62 -11.30 10.39 0.96
CA LEU A 62 -12.42 10.43 1.89
C LEU A 62 -13.50 9.46 1.44
N TYR A 63 -14.10 8.78 2.40
CA TYR A 63 -15.33 8.02 2.22
C TYR A 63 -16.33 8.42 3.32
N PRO A 64 -17.16 9.46 3.10
CA PRO A 64 -18.07 10.03 4.11
C PRO A 64 -19.01 9.05 4.81
N PRO A 65 -19.48 7.94 4.19
CA PRO A 65 -20.26 6.92 4.90
C PRO A 65 -19.51 6.26 6.06
N ALA A 66 -18.19 6.53 6.21
CA ALA A 66 -17.33 6.10 7.29
C ALA A 66 -17.13 4.58 7.41
N GLY A 67 -17.54 3.79 6.42
CA GLY A 67 -17.30 2.35 6.37
C GLY A 67 -17.96 1.68 5.18
N ILE A 68 -17.48 0.50 4.83
CA ILE A 68 -17.90 -0.29 3.68
C ILE A 68 -18.72 -1.47 4.23
N ALA A 69 -19.95 -1.61 3.79
CA ALA A 69 -20.84 -2.69 4.22
C ALA A 69 -20.98 -3.77 3.13
N GLY A 70 -21.52 -4.93 3.51
CA GLY A 70 -21.75 -6.01 2.55
C GLY A 70 -22.60 -5.56 1.35
N GLY A 71 -22.11 -5.81 0.14
CA GLY A 71 -22.66 -5.36 -1.13
C GLY A 71 -22.09 -4.04 -1.64
N ASP A 72 -21.39 -3.26 -0.83
CA ASP A 72 -20.73 -2.03 -1.29
C ASP A 72 -19.47 -2.35 -2.12
N THR A 73 -19.23 -1.53 -3.14
CA THR A 73 -18.05 -1.64 -3.99
C THR A 73 -17.38 -0.28 -4.16
N LEU A 74 -16.09 -0.22 -3.83
CA LEU A 74 -15.22 0.92 -4.07
C LEU A 74 -14.22 0.59 -5.16
N MET A 75 -14.17 1.41 -6.23
CA MET A 75 -13.21 1.31 -7.32
C MET A 75 -12.29 2.52 -7.31
N ILE A 76 -10.99 2.30 -7.18
CA ILE A 76 -9.98 3.37 -7.12
C ILE A 76 -8.98 3.16 -8.26
N GLU A 77 -8.82 4.16 -9.08
CA GLU A 77 -7.88 4.16 -10.20
C GLU A 77 -6.91 5.34 -10.08
N LEU A 78 -5.61 5.06 -10.15
CA LEU A 78 -4.55 6.04 -10.04
C LEU A 78 -3.65 5.96 -11.27
N ASN A 79 -3.46 7.09 -11.94
CA ASN A 79 -2.61 7.19 -13.12
C ASN A 79 -1.52 8.25 -12.86
N LEU A 80 -0.27 7.84 -12.79
CA LEU A 80 0.88 8.71 -12.56
C LEU A 80 1.69 8.87 -13.84
N ASP A 81 1.68 10.07 -14.41
CA ASP A 81 2.50 10.42 -15.57
C ASP A 81 3.96 10.65 -15.19
N ILE A 82 4.85 10.58 -16.18
CA ILE A 82 6.31 10.62 -16.06
C ILE A 82 6.77 11.66 -15.02
N GLY A 83 7.60 11.21 -14.09
CA GLY A 83 8.26 12.05 -13.08
C GLY A 83 7.37 12.53 -11.94
N SER A 84 6.09 12.13 -11.87
CA SER A 84 5.20 12.55 -10.78
C SER A 84 5.50 11.81 -9.47
N HIS A 85 5.27 12.50 -8.35
CA HIS A 85 5.36 11.94 -7.00
C HIS A 85 4.09 12.27 -6.21
N ALA A 86 3.31 11.26 -5.89
CA ALA A 86 2.08 11.39 -5.13
C ALA A 86 2.13 10.61 -3.82
N VAL A 87 1.60 11.22 -2.75
CA VAL A 87 1.34 10.60 -1.45
C VAL A 87 -0.17 10.58 -1.26
N ILE A 88 -0.74 9.40 -1.10
CA ILE A 88 -2.18 9.22 -0.92
C ILE A 88 -2.43 8.53 0.41
N THR A 89 -3.25 9.14 1.24
CA THR A 89 -3.63 8.62 2.56
C THR A 89 -5.11 8.89 2.85
N THR A 90 -5.60 8.38 3.98
CA THR A 90 -6.95 8.63 4.48
C THR A 90 -6.89 9.43 5.79
N PRO A 91 -7.94 10.21 6.14
CA PRO A 91 -7.95 11.00 7.36
C PRO A 91 -8.20 10.18 8.64
N GLY A 92 -8.61 8.95 8.51
CA GLY A 92 -8.89 8.05 9.64
C GLY A 92 -9.06 6.62 9.17
N ALA A 93 -9.31 5.71 10.12
CA ALA A 93 -9.49 4.30 9.89
C ALA A 93 -10.61 3.98 8.89
N GLY A 94 -10.32 3.10 7.95
CA GLY A 94 -11.34 2.42 7.15
C GLY A 94 -12.12 1.43 8.03
N LYS A 95 -13.42 1.30 7.83
CA LYS A 95 -14.25 0.36 8.59
C LYS A 95 -14.95 -0.59 7.64
N TRP A 96 -14.91 -1.86 7.98
CA TRP A 96 -15.55 -2.93 7.22
C TRP A 96 -16.64 -3.53 8.08
N TYR A 97 -17.90 -3.29 7.68
CA TYR A 97 -19.05 -3.71 8.48
C TYR A 97 -19.58 -5.08 8.03
N GLY A 98 -20.10 -5.83 8.98
CA GLY A 98 -20.91 -6.99 8.70
C GLY A 98 -22.18 -6.61 7.93
N LYS A 99 -22.79 -7.57 7.27
CA LYS A 99 -24.06 -7.38 6.62
C LYS A 99 -25.11 -7.22 7.74
N ASP A 100 -25.69 -6.02 7.86
CA ASP A 100 -26.82 -5.82 8.75
C ASP A 100 -27.90 -6.88 8.53
N SER A 101 -28.46 -7.34 9.60
CA SER A 101 -29.34 -8.50 9.79
C SER A 101 -30.67 -8.54 8.97
N VAL A 102 -30.74 -7.84 7.85
CA VAL A 102 -31.94 -7.77 7.00
C VAL A 102 -32.16 -9.04 6.15
N SER A 103 -31.23 -9.96 6.08
CA SER A 103 -31.49 -11.26 5.46
C SER A 103 -30.79 -12.44 6.15
N GLN A 104 -31.33 -12.85 7.30
CA GLN A 104 -30.97 -14.10 7.98
C GLN A 104 -31.40 -15.38 7.23
N LYS A 105 -31.60 -15.37 5.92
CA LYS A 105 -32.16 -16.56 5.24
C LYS A 105 -31.16 -17.42 4.47
N HIS A 106 -29.89 -17.04 4.37
CA HIS A 106 -28.88 -17.94 3.80
C HIS A 106 -27.59 -17.89 4.64
N LYS A 107 -27.45 -18.82 5.58
CA LYS A 107 -26.14 -19.18 6.13
C LYS A 107 -25.49 -20.15 5.15
N PRO A 108 -24.35 -19.81 4.50
CA PRO A 108 -23.59 -20.84 3.81
C PRO A 108 -23.07 -21.83 4.86
N ARG A 109 -23.35 -23.10 4.71
CA ARG A 109 -22.64 -24.17 5.40
C ARG A 109 -21.23 -24.21 4.82
N LEU A 110 -20.25 -23.92 5.65
CA LEU A 110 -18.84 -24.13 5.35
C LEU A 110 -18.58 -25.63 5.44
N ASP A 111 -18.51 -26.31 4.32
CA ASP A 111 -17.87 -27.62 4.24
C ASP A 111 -16.37 -27.41 4.01
N ASP A 112 -15.55 -28.05 4.86
CA ASP A 112 -14.08 -27.90 4.95
C ASP A 112 -13.28 -28.40 3.71
N ASN A 113 -13.91 -28.60 2.56
CA ASN A 113 -13.30 -29.25 1.39
C ASN A 113 -13.35 -28.44 0.08
N ASP A 114 -13.51 -27.12 0.09
CA ASP A 114 -13.57 -26.37 -1.17
C ASP A 114 -12.21 -25.83 -1.63
N THR A 115 -11.57 -26.64 -2.48
CA THR A 115 -10.51 -26.24 -3.40
C THR A 115 -11.12 -25.40 -4.55
N HIS A 116 -10.66 -24.14 -4.67
CA HIS A 116 -10.72 -23.31 -5.90
C HIS A 116 -12.03 -23.30 -6.74
N GLN A 117 -13.18 -23.08 -6.11
CA GLN A 117 -14.38 -22.75 -6.85
C GLN A 117 -14.50 -21.24 -7.06
N SER A 118 -14.83 -20.81 -8.29
CA SER A 118 -15.19 -19.43 -8.58
C SER A 118 -16.45 -19.06 -7.79
N MET A 119 -16.35 -17.99 -6.99
CA MET A 119 -17.47 -17.51 -6.17
C MET A 119 -18.70 -17.23 -7.02
N SER A 120 -19.87 -17.63 -6.55
CA SER A 120 -21.14 -17.32 -7.18
C SER A 120 -21.45 -15.81 -7.11
N GLN A 121 -22.32 -15.29 -7.98
CA GLN A 121 -22.72 -13.88 -7.96
C GLN A 121 -23.37 -13.48 -6.62
N ASP A 122 -24.08 -14.39 -5.98
CA ASP A 122 -24.72 -14.15 -4.67
C ASP A 122 -23.69 -14.09 -3.54
N GLU A 123 -22.61 -14.85 -3.62
CA GLU A 123 -21.48 -14.77 -2.69
C GLU A 123 -20.73 -13.46 -2.86
N ILE A 124 -20.47 -13.03 -4.11
CA ILE A 124 -19.85 -11.75 -4.40
C ILE A 124 -20.70 -10.59 -3.86
N ALA A 125 -22.03 -10.66 -3.96
CA ALA A 125 -22.95 -9.66 -3.44
C ALA A 125 -22.98 -9.58 -1.90
N ALA A 126 -22.38 -10.55 -1.19
CA ALA A 126 -22.27 -10.54 0.27
C ALA A 126 -21.01 -9.81 0.78
N TYR A 127 -20.04 -9.56 -0.10
CA TYR A 127 -18.78 -8.91 0.27
C TYR A 127 -18.88 -7.39 0.26
N ALA A 128 -18.18 -6.77 1.21
CA ALA A 128 -17.74 -5.39 1.12
C ALA A 128 -16.45 -5.37 0.29
N SER A 129 -16.44 -4.68 -0.84
CA SER A 129 -15.36 -4.80 -1.83
C SER A 129 -14.65 -3.48 -2.06
N GLN A 130 -13.31 -3.50 -2.10
CA GLN A 130 -12.48 -2.39 -2.53
C GLN A 130 -11.46 -2.88 -3.56
N HIS A 131 -11.38 -2.19 -4.69
CA HIS A 131 -10.42 -2.48 -5.74
C HIS A 131 -9.60 -1.23 -6.03
N LEU A 132 -8.29 -1.34 -5.87
CA LEU A 132 -7.31 -0.33 -6.23
C LEU A 132 -6.52 -0.80 -7.44
N GLN A 133 -6.42 0.05 -8.45
CA GLN A 133 -5.47 -0.10 -9.55
C GLN A 133 -4.65 1.17 -9.71
N ALA A 134 -3.32 1.03 -9.75
CA ALA A 134 -2.41 2.14 -9.96
C ALA A 134 -1.43 1.83 -11.09
N THR A 135 -1.30 2.76 -12.03
CA THR A 135 -0.35 2.69 -13.15
C THR A 135 0.72 3.77 -12.98
N LEU A 136 1.97 3.36 -12.93
CA LEU A 136 3.11 4.20 -12.65
C LEU A 136 4.02 4.27 -13.91
N ALA A 137 3.98 5.41 -14.61
CA ALA A 137 4.86 5.71 -15.73
C ALA A 137 6.33 5.85 -15.27
N PRO A 138 7.31 5.91 -16.19
CA PRO A 138 8.72 6.05 -15.84
C PRO A 138 9.02 7.23 -14.89
N HIS A 139 9.97 7.01 -13.97
CA HIS A 139 10.45 7.99 -12.98
C HIS A 139 9.38 8.50 -12.01
N THR A 140 8.28 7.76 -11.84
CA THR A 140 7.23 8.10 -10.87
C THR A 140 7.52 7.51 -9.50
N ARG A 141 6.91 8.13 -8.47
CA ARG A 141 6.92 7.67 -7.08
C ARG A 141 5.51 7.70 -6.53
N LEU A 142 5.03 6.58 -6.04
CA LEU A 142 3.74 6.49 -5.35
C LEU A 142 3.95 6.04 -3.92
N GLU A 143 3.35 6.78 -3.00
CA GLU A 143 3.21 6.41 -1.60
C GLU A 143 1.72 6.19 -1.32
N TRP A 144 1.26 4.94 -1.29
CA TRP A 144 -0.10 4.55 -0.93
C TRP A 144 -0.13 4.12 0.53
N LEU A 145 -0.59 5.01 1.39
CA LEU A 145 -0.41 4.94 2.84
C LEU A 145 -1.73 5.21 3.58
N PRO A 146 -2.76 4.37 3.42
CA PRO A 146 -4.01 4.55 4.16
C PRO A 146 -3.80 4.36 5.67
N GLN A 147 -4.72 4.92 6.47
CA GLN A 147 -4.87 4.55 7.86
C GLN A 147 -5.31 3.08 7.97
N GLU A 148 -5.39 2.54 9.17
CA GLU A 148 -5.79 1.16 9.39
C GLU A 148 -7.19 0.84 8.90
N SER A 149 -7.41 -0.43 8.56
CA SER A 149 -8.70 -1.04 8.26
C SER A 149 -9.20 -1.82 9.46
N ILE A 150 -10.29 -1.35 10.10
CA ILE A 150 -10.94 -2.05 11.20
C ILE A 150 -11.99 -3.00 10.61
N ILE A 151 -11.79 -4.30 10.82
CA ILE A 151 -12.65 -5.34 10.30
C ILE A 151 -13.56 -5.80 11.44
N TYR A 152 -14.83 -5.37 11.38
CA TYR A 152 -15.83 -5.67 12.41
C TYR A 152 -16.21 -7.13 12.36
N ASN A 153 -16.74 -7.65 13.46
CA ASN A 153 -17.32 -8.99 13.46
C ASN A 153 -18.41 -9.09 12.38
N GLU A 154 -18.54 -10.25 11.76
CA GLU A 154 -19.44 -10.56 10.64
C GLU A 154 -19.10 -9.84 9.32
N ALA A 155 -18.01 -9.06 9.23
CA ALA A 155 -17.60 -8.45 7.97
C ALA A 155 -17.05 -9.49 6.99
N ASN A 156 -17.50 -9.41 5.74
CA ASN A 156 -16.91 -10.11 4.62
C ASN A 156 -16.11 -9.10 3.79
N MET A 157 -14.81 -8.98 4.07
CA MET A 157 -13.92 -8.04 3.42
C MET A 157 -13.29 -8.66 2.18
N HIS A 158 -13.37 -7.95 1.05
CA HIS A 158 -12.63 -8.26 -0.16
C HIS A 158 -11.90 -7.02 -0.66
N ALA A 159 -10.60 -6.92 -0.41
CA ALA A 159 -9.78 -5.78 -0.80
C ALA A 159 -8.65 -6.23 -1.75
N MET A 160 -8.66 -5.73 -2.97
CA MET A 160 -7.68 -6.07 -4.00
C MET A 160 -6.92 -4.84 -4.44
N SER A 161 -5.59 -4.88 -4.34
CA SER A 161 -4.70 -3.81 -4.78
C SER A 161 -3.79 -4.32 -5.90
N ARG A 162 -3.71 -3.55 -6.99
CA ARG A 162 -2.83 -3.79 -8.12
C ARG A 162 -1.99 -2.56 -8.43
N PHE A 163 -0.69 -2.74 -8.56
CA PHE A 163 0.25 -1.71 -8.96
C PHE A 163 1.03 -2.18 -10.18
N ASP A 164 0.94 -1.43 -11.27
CA ASP A 164 1.68 -1.66 -12.51
C ASP A 164 2.79 -0.61 -12.63
N LEU A 165 4.05 -1.05 -12.52
CA LEU A 165 5.23 -0.21 -12.42
C LEU A 165 6.08 -0.26 -13.68
N ALA A 166 6.52 0.90 -14.18
CA ALA A 166 7.67 0.98 -15.08
C ALA A 166 8.98 0.68 -14.32
N ASP A 167 10.03 0.29 -15.01
CA ASP A 167 11.33 -0.07 -14.42
C ASP A 167 11.92 1.04 -13.54
N SER A 168 11.79 2.29 -13.98
CA SER A 168 12.31 3.47 -13.26
C SER A 168 11.31 4.08 -12.27
N SER A 169 10.20 3.41 -11.97
CA SER A 169 9.26 3.87 -10.95
C SER A 169 9.47 3.16 -9.61
N SER A 170 9.01 3.77 -8.54
CA SER A 170 9.09 3.23 -7.18
C SER A 170 7.78 3.34 -6.43
N LEU A 171 7.58 2.43 -5.47
CA LEU A 171 6.35 2.29 -4.70
C LEU A 171 6.65 2.07 -3.22
N LEU A 172 5.95 2.82 -2.37
CA LEU A 172 5.76 2.50 -0.97
C LEU A 172 4.26 2.25 -0.74
N THR A 173 3.89 1.09 -0.24
CA THR A 173 2.49 0.77 0.03
C THR A 173 2.35 -0.07 1.29
N TRP A 174 1.40 0.29 2.14
CA TRP A 174 1.08 -0.52 3.30
C TRP A 174 -0.41 -0.76 3.46
N GLU A 175 -0.70 -1.79 4.23
CA GLU A 175 -2.02 -2.12 4.72
C GLU A 175 -1.90 -2.56 6.18
N ILE A 176 -2.76 -2.00 7.05
CA ILE A 176 -2.83 -2.34 8.47
C ILE A 176 -4.26 -2.80 8.74
N SER A 177 -4.42 -4.06 9.11
CA SER A 177 -5.71 -4.68 9.41
C SER A 177 -5.86 -4.91 10.90
N VAL A 178 -6.97 -4.43 11.47
CA VAL A 178 -7.35 -4.59 12.87
C VAL A 178 -8.59 -5.46 12.92
N PHE A 179 -8.50 -6.63 13.55
CA PHE A 179 -9.58 -7.60 13.63
C PHE A 179 -10.43 -7.39 14.88
N GLY A 180 -11.68 -7.00 14.68
CA GLY A 180 -12.61 -6.60 15.74
C GLY A 180 -12.38 -5.19 16.28
N ARG A 181 -13.32 -4.69 17.08
CA ARG A 181 -13.23 -3.37 17.73
C ARG A 181 -12.69 -3.55 19.15
N GLN A 182 -11.37 -3.47 19.29
CA GLN A 182 -10.69 -3.74 20.57
C GLN A 182 -11.18 -2.83 21.71
N ALA A 183 -11.50 -1.56 21.42
CA ALA A 183 -12.07 -0.63 22.41
C ALA A 183 -13.47 -1.02 22.93
N TYR A 184 -14.11 -1.99 22.29
CA TYR A 184 -15.45 -2.50 22.64
C TYR A 184 -15.44 -3.99 22.97
N ASP A 185 -14.27 -4.58 23.24
CA ASP A 185 -14.06 -6.01 23.47
C ASP A 185 -14.64 -6.91 22.36
N GLU A 186 -14.83 -6.37 21.16
CA GLU A 186 -15.30 -7.13 20.02
C GLU A 186 -14.15 -7.86 19.34
N GLN A 187 -14.34 -9.16 19.13
CA GLN A 187 -13.43 -10.02 18.40
C GLN A 187 -14.00 -10.35 17.01
N PHE A 188 -13.13 -10.62 16.05
CA PHE A 188 -13.51 -11.09 14.71
C PHE A 188 -13.73 -12.60 14.73
N LEU A 189 -14.95 -13.05 15.05
CA LEU A 189 -15.32 -14.47 15.22
C LEU A 189 -16.14 -15.02 14.06
N GLN A 190 -16.76 -14.16 13.26
CA GLN A 190 -17.56 -14.49 12.08
C GLN A 190 -17.19 -13.57 10.94
N GLY A 191 -17.32 -14.05 9.69
CA GLY A 191 -17.00 -13.31 8.50
C GLY A 191 -15.76 -13.85 7.77
N ARG A 192 -15.27 -13.09 6.80
CA ARG A 192 -14.14 -13.49 5.96
C ARG A 192 -13.19 -12.31 5.71
N TYR A 193 -11.90 -12.59 5.81
CA TYR A 193 -10.82 -11.66 5.51
C TYR A 193 -10.12 -12.08 4.22
N HIS A 194 -10.31 -11.30 3.15
CA HIS A 194 -9.80 -11.64 1.82
C HIS A 194 -9.10 -10.43 1.15
N PRO A 195 -7.93 -10.00 1.63
CA PRO A 195 -7.11 -9.04 0.93
C PRO A 195 -6.22 -9.72 -0.10
N GLY A 196 -5.84 -8.96 -1.13
CA GLY A 196 -4.85 -9.36 -2.11
C GLY A 196 -4.06 -8.18 -2.64
N LEU A 197 -2.77 -8.39 -2.84
CA LEU A 197 -1.85 -7.43 -3.43
C LEU A 197 -1.11 -8.05 -4.59
N ASN A 198 -1.13 -7.36 -5.73
CA ASN A 198 -0.29 -7.67 -6.87
C ASN A 198 0.56 -6.46 -7.21
N ILE A 199 1.86 -6.66 -7.36
CA ILE A 199 2.77 -5.66 -7.91
C ILE A 199 3.41 -6.25 -9.17
N TYR A 200 3.30 -5.52 -10.26
CA TYR A 200 3.90 -5.86 -11.55
C TYR A 200 4.99 -4.85 -11.89
N ARG A 201 6.04 -5.31 -12.54
CA ARG A 201 7.04 -4.45 -13.17
C ARG A 201 7.18 -4.86 -14.62
N GLU A 202 6.98 -3.92 -15.56
CA GLU A 202 6.93 -4.20 -17.00
C GLU A 202 6.08 -5.44 -17.34
N GLY A 203 4.88 -5.52 -16.74
CA GLY A 203 3.93 -6.61 -16.92
C GLY A 203 4.27 -7.93 -16.23
N LYS A 204 5.43 -8.05 -15.57
CA LYS A 204 5.85 -9.24 -14.82
C LYS A 204 5.52 -9.10 -13.34
N VAL A 205 4.90 -10.13 -12.75
CA VAL A 205 4.60 -10.18 -11.31
C VAL A 205 5.90 -10.19 -10.51
N ILE A 206 6.05 -9.25 -9.59
CA ILE A 206 7.16 -9.19 -8.64
C ILE A 206 6.72 -9.45 -7.21
N VAL A 207 5.45 -9.16 -6.89
CA VAL A 207 4.80 -9.52 -5.63
C VAL A 207 3.39 -10.01 -5.93
N ALA A 208 3.03 -11.14 -5.32
CA ALA A 208 1.67 -11.64 -5.28
C ALA A 208 1.38 -12.11 -3.85
N GLU A 209 0.67 -11.29 -3.09
CA GLU A 209 0.22 -11.62 -1.74
C GLU A 209 -1.27 -11.91 -1.75
N ARG A 210 -1.66 -13.01 -1.09
CA ARG A 210 -3.04 -13.42 -0.94
C ARG A 210 -3.27 -13.91 0.46
N VAL A 211 -4.30 -13.42 1.10
CA VAL A 211 -4.85 -13.99 2.31
C VAL A 211 -6.33 -14.26 2.05
N ASP A 212 -6.80 -15.44 2.40
CA ASP A 212 -8.21 -15.79 2.33
C ASP A 212 -8.53 -16.65 3.54
N GLN A 213 -9.09 -16.01 4.57
CA GLN A 213 -9.31 -16.64 5.87
C GLN A 213 -10.71 -16.38 6.39
N ALA A 214 -11.42 -17.45 6.71
CA ALA A 214 -12.61 -17.34 7.53
C ALA A 214 -12.24 -16.90 8.96
N ALA A 215 -13.04 -16.06 9.56
CA ALA A 215 -12.90 -15.70 10.97
C ALA A 215 -12.87 -16.95 11.84
N GLY A 216 -12.04 -16.94 12.89
CA GLY A 216 -11.86 -18.10 13.77
C GLY A 216 -11.06 -19.26 13.17
N SER A 217 -10.56 -19.13 11.92
CA SER A 217 -9.68 -20.14 11.33
C SER A 217 -8.37 -20.28 12.10
N ARG A 218 -7.65 -21.40 11.88
CA ARG A 218 -6.37 -21.66 12.53
C ARG A 218 -5.31 -20.58 12.24
N TRP A 219 -5.46 -19.82 11.18
CA TRP A 219 -4.55 -18.71 10.87
C TRP A 219 -4.54 -17.62 11.97
N PHE A 220 -5.69 -17.34 12.62
CA PHE A 220 -5.76 -16.36 13.70
C PHE A 220 -5.09 -16.84 15.00
N THR A 221 -5.10 -18.14 15.28
CA THR A 221 -4.65 -18.70 16.56
C THR A 221 -3.25 -19.31 16.51
N SER A 222 -2.81 -19.79 15.34
CA SER A 222 -1.53 -20.47 15.16
C SER A 222 -0.35 -19.51 15.29
N ASN A 223 0.74 -19.97 15.89
CA ASN A 223 2.04 -19.26 15.92
C ASN A 223 2.66 -19.07 14.50
N LEU A 224 2.20 -19.83 13.51
CA LEU A 224 2.58 -19.62 12.10
C LEU A 224 1.68 -18.61 11.38
N GLY A 225 0.63 -18.14 12.05
CA GLY A 225 -0.28 -17.08 11.61
C GLY A 225 -0.19 -15.88 12.53
N LEU A 226 -1.33 -15.46 13.09
CA LEU A 226 -1.40 -14.27 13.94
C LEU A 226 -1.15 -14.52 15.43
N ALA A 227 -0.98 -15.76 15.90
CA ALA A 227 -0.70 -16.12 17.29
C ALA A 227 -1.66 -15.43 18.30
N ASN A 228 -2.95 -15.38 17.99
CA ASN A 228 -3.99 -14.66 18.74
C ASN A 228 -3.81 -13.13 18.81
N GLN A 229 -2.97 -12.56 17.99
CA GLN A 229 -2.88 -11.10 17.85
C GLN A 229 -3.96 -10.59 16.91
N HIS A 230 -4.40 -9.34 17.10
CA HIS A 230 -5.52 -8.77 16.35
C HIS A 230 -5.11 -7.69 15.35
N ILE A 231 -3.80 -7.49 15.16
CA ILE A 231 -3.31 -6.54 14.18
C ILE A 231 -2.31 -7.23 13.27
N TYR A 232 -2.56 -7.09 11.98
CA TYR A 232 -1.69 -7.54 10.92
C TYR A 232 -1.31 -6.37 10.03
N GLY A 233 -0.04 -6.05 9.98
CA GLY A 233 0.51 -5.01 9.11
C GLY A 233 1.40 -5.59 8.02
N SER A 234 1.19 -5.13 6.80
CA SER A 234 1.97 -5.48 5.61
C SER A 234 2.41 -4.20 4.91
N PHE A 235 3.72 -3.97 4.86
CA PHE A 235 4.31 -2.86 4.14
C PHE A 235 5.25 -3.40 3.07
N TRP A 236 5.02 -2.98 1.81
CA TRP A 236 5.86 -3.29 0.67
C TRP A 236 6.54 -2.05 0.12
N ALA A 237 7.84 -2.17 -0.14
CA ALA A 237 8.65 -1.11 -0.71
C ALA A 237 9.40 -1.64 -1.94
N VAL A 238 9.20 -0.98 -3.08
CA VAL A 238 9.75 -1.36 -4.38
C VAL A 238 10.62 -0.21 -4.88
N PRO A 239 11.96 -0.38 -4.96
CA PRO A 239 12.86 0.66 -5.48
C PRO A 239 12.72 0.79 -6.99
N SER A 240 13.09 1.94 -7.52
CA SER A 240 13.34 2.15 -8.95
C SER A 240 14.61 1.39 -9.37
N LEU A 241 14.61 0.77 -10.55
CA LEU A 241 15.83 0.16 -11.09
C LEU A 241 16.85 1.19 -11.54
N SER A 242 16.44 2.41 -11.90
CA SER A 242 17.39 3.51 -12.19
C SER A 242 18.19 3.91 -10.93
N ASP A 243 17.52 4.02 -9.77
CA ASP A 243 18.21 4.35 -8.52
C ASP A 243 19.24 3.27 -8.13
N VAL A 244 18.99 2.01 -8.51
CA VAL A 244 19.94 0.89 -8.32
C VAL A 244 21.15 1.03 -9.24
N HIS A 245 20.96 1.43 -10.51
CA HIS A 245 22.04 1.63 -11.48
C HIS A 245 22.93 2.81 -11.13
N ASP A 246 22.36 3.96 -10.75
CA ASP A 246 23.12 5.16 -10.41
C ASP A 246 24.07 4.92 -9.22
N ASN A 247 23.65 4.09 -8.27
CA ASN A 247 24.51 3.68 -7.16
C ASN A 247 25.63 2.69 -7.55
N LEU A 248 25.55 2.08 -8.74
CA LEU A 248 26.54 1.11 -9.22
C LEU A 248 27.58 1.74 -10.15
N GLU A 249 27.21 2.72 -10.97
CA GLU A 249 28.15 3.43 -11.83
C GLU A 249 29.21 4.20 -11.03
N LEU A 250 28.90 4.54 -9.78
CA LEU A 250 29.88 5.05 -8.82
C LEU A 250 30.92 3.99 -8.39
N SER A 251 30.71 2.72 -8.71
CA SER A 251 31.57 1.59 -8.25
C SER A 251 32.20 0.73 -9.35
N ALA A 252 31.90 0.91 -10.65
CA ALA A 252 32.41 0.04 -11.71
C ALA A 252 32.74 0.75 -13.02
N SER A 253 34.01 0.75 -13.39
CA SER A 253 34.50 1.09 -14.73
C SER A 253 34.17 -0.04 -15.74
N GLN A 254 33.58 0.37 -16.87
CA GLN A 254 33.41 -0.21 -18.21
C GLN A 254 33.81 -1.68 -18.45
N THR A 255 32.84 -2.49 -18.85
CA THR A 255 33.06 -3.69 -19.66
C THR A 255 31.86 -3.93 -20.59
N THR A 256 32.10 -4.11 -21.89
CA THR A 256 31.12 -4.43 -22.92
C THR A 256 30.55 -5.84 -22.67
N GLN A 257 29.28 -5.98 -22.36
CA GLN A 257 28.67 -7.27 -22.00
C GLN A 257 27.52 -7.66 -22.94
N THR A 258 27.31 -8.96 -23.13
CA THR A 258 26.16 -9.53 -23.88
C THR A 258 24.86 -9.33 -23.08
N THR A 259 23.70 -9.36 -23.75
CA THR A 259 22.37 -9.08 -23.16
C THR A 259 22.02 -9.99 -21.96
N GLU A 260 22.40 -11.26 -22.00
CA GLU A 260 22.18 -12.20 -20.88
C GLU A 260 23.06 -11.89 -19.67
N THR A 261 24.32 -11.51 -19.92
CA THR A 261 25.25 -11.09 -18.88
C THR A 261 24.78 -9.79 -18.22
N ALA A 262 24.23 -8.86 -19.01
CA ALA A 262 23.67 -7.61 -18.49
C ALA A 262 22.47 -7.84 -17.57
N GLN A 263 21.53 -8.72 -17.94
CA GLN A 263 20.38 -9.07 -17.07
C GLN A 263 20.79 -9.75 -15.77
N ALA A 264 21.77 -10.67 -15.83
CA ALA A 264 22.31 -11.30 -14.63
C ALA A 264 22.99 -10.28 -13.70
N THR A 265 23.73 -9.33 -14.27
CA THR A 265 24.39 -8.23 -13.54
C THR A 265 23.35 -7.32 -12.87
N ILE A 266 22.29 -6.93 -13.56
CA ILE A 266 21.19 -6.11 -13.02
C ILE A 266 20.54 -6.84 -11.84
N LYS A 267 20.23 -8.12 -11.98
CA LYS A 267 19.62 -8.93 -10.92
C LYS A 267 20.52 -9.02 -9.67
N GLN A 268 21.80 -9.26 -9.86
CA GLN A 268 22.76 -9.34 -8.77
C GLN A 268 22.93 -7.99 -8.06
N SER A 269 22.92 -6.91 -8.83
CA SER A 269 23.03 -5.56 -8.33
C SER A 269 21.81 -5.14 -7.52
N LEU A 270 20.61 -5.45 -8.01
CA LEU A 270 19.37 -5.21 -7.28
C LEU A 270 19.34 -6.02 -5.97
N THR A 271 19.76 -7.28 -6.00
CA THR A 271 19.82 -8.10 -4.78
C THR A 271 20.75 -7.47 -3.74
N ARG A 272 21.96 -7.07 -4.13
CA ARG A 272 22.92 -6.38 -3.23
C ARG A 272 22.36 -5.07 -2.69
N TYR A 273 21.67 -4.29 -3.54
CA TYR A 273 21.03 -3.04 -3.12
C TYR A 273 19.95 -3.27 -2.07
N LEU A 274 19.12 -4.29 -2.28
CA LEU A 274 18.07 -4.70 -1.32
C LEU A 274 18.67 -5.25 -0.03
N ASP A 275 19.72 -6.06 -0.11
CA ASP A 275 20.45 -6.56 1.07
C ASP A 275 20.98 -5.41 1.95
N ASN A 276 21.62 -4.42 1.32
CA ASN A 276 22.15 -3.24 2.02
C ASN A 276 21.02 -2.40 2.64
N THR A 277 19.93 -2.18 1.89
CA THR A 277 18.77 -1.44 2.40
C THR A 277 18.14 -2.17 3.58
N VAL A 278 17.91 -3.48 3.47
CA VAL A 278 17.35 -4.29 4.57
C VAL A 278 18.28 -4.32 5.78
N ALA A 279 19.59 -4.39 5.58
CA ALA A 279 20.56 -4.30 6.68
C ALA A 279 20.45 -2.95 7.43
N ALA A 280 20.36 -1.85 6.70
CA ALA A 280 20.16 -0.51 7.28
C ALA A 280 18.82 -0.41 8.03
N LEU A 281 17.73 -0.92 7.45
CA LEU A 281 16.41 -0.95 8.11
C LEU A 281 16.45 -1.79 9.40
N ARG A 282 17.09 -2.95 9.39
CA ARG A 282 17.23 -3.80 10.58
C ARG A 282 18.01 -3.12 11.71
N GLN A 283 19.01 -2.31 11.37
CA GLN A 283 19.71 -1.50 12.39
C GLN A 283 18.77 -0.50 13.04
N VAL A 284 17.94 0.23 12.26
CA VAL A 284 16.94 1.15 12.79
C VAL A 284 15.90 0.41 13.63
N ILE A 285 15.39 -0.73 13.16
CA ILE A 285 14.43 -1.58 13.87
C ILE A 285 14.97 -1.97 15.26
N ILE A 286 16.23 -2.40 15.33
CA ILE A 286 16.89 -2.80 16.59
C ILE A 286 17.11 -1.58 17.49
N GLN A 287 17.67 -0.49 16.96
CA GLN A 287 18.00 0.70 17.74
C GLN A 287 16.76 1.40 18.32
N ALA A 288 15.69 1.50 17.54
CA ALA A 288 14.43 2.10 17.94
C ALA A 288 13.45 1.09 18.58
N GLN A 289 13.84 -0.17 18.71
CA GLN A 289 13.02 -1.28 19.26
C GLN A 289 11.65 -1.39 18.57
N LEU A 290 11.63 -1.22 17.23
CA LEU A 290 10.38 -1.28 16.48
C LEU A 290 9.87 -2.72 16.43
N PRO A 291 8.55 -2.94 16.66
CA PRO A 291 7.96 -4.28 16.72
C PRO A 291 7.65 -4.85 15.32
N VAL A 292 8.59 -4.77 14.39
CA VAL A 292 8.42 -5.18 13.00
C VAL A 292 9.57 -6.07 12.54
N TYR A 293 9.29 -6.87 11.51
CA TYR A 293 10.28 -7.71 10.83
C TYR A 293 10.47 -7.25 9.40
N CYS A 294 11.71 -7.26 8.91
CA CYS A 294 12.05 -6.80 7.58
C CYS A 294 12.82 -7.87 6.81
N THR A 295 12.40 -8.12 5.59
CA THR A 295 13.04 -9.02 4.62
C THR A 295 12.84 -8.49 3.20
N HIS A 296 13.41 -9.14 2.20
CA HIS A 296 13.10 -8.87 0.79
C HIS A 296 12.97 -10.17 -0.02
N ASN A 297 12.24 -10.09 -1.10
CA ASN A 297 12.36 -11.00 -2.23
C ASN A 297 13.39 -10.43 -3.22
N CYS A 298 13.50 -10.98 -4.43
CA CYS A 298 14.49 -10.51 -5.41
C CYS A 298 14.23 -9.09 -5.93
N GLN A 299 13.11 -8.42 -5.62
CA GLN A 299 12.71 -7.16 -6.23
C GLN A 299 12.02 -6.16 -5.30
N ALA A 300 11.58 -6.58 -4.11
CA ALA A 300 10.81 -5.77 -3.20
C ALA A 300 11.16 -6.10 -1.74
N ILE A 301 11.13 -5.08 -0.89
CA ILE A 301 11.28 -5.21 0.55
C ILE A 301 9.88 -5.39 1.16
N ASN A 302 9.78 -6.31 2.11
CA ASN A 302 8.59 -6.54 2.89
C ASN A 302 8.86 -6.30 4.37
N ILE A 303 8.00 -5.51 5.00
CA ILE A 303 7.99 -5.25 6.43
C ILE A 303 6.67 -5.77 6.99
N ARG A 304 6.74 -6.56 8.06
CA ARG A 304 5.60 -7.19 8.71
C ARG A 304 5.47 -6.77 10.16
N TYR A 305 4.22 -6.54 10.55
CA TYR A 305 3.80 -6.38 11.93
C TYR A 305 2.75 -7.42 12.28
N ILE A 306 2.88 -8.04 13.45
CA ILE A 306 1.86 -8.86 14.10
C ILE A 306 1.88 -8.47 15.57
N GLY A 307 0.73 -8.03 16.09
CA GLY A 307 0.68 -7.55 17.47
C GLY A 307 -0.71 -7.06 17.88
N SER A 308 -0.74 -6.29 18.96
CA SER A 308 -1.97 -5.76 19.56
C SER A 308 -2.00 -4.23 19.69
N ASP A 309 -0.94 -3.54 19.24
CA ASP A 309 -0.85 -2.07 19.29
C ASP A 309 -0.86 -1.50 17.87
N VAL A 310 -2.01 -0.95 17.45
CA VAL A 310 -2.18 -0.34 16.11
C VAL A 310 -1.33 0.91 15.96
N ARG A 311 -1.20 1.70 17.03
CA ARG A 311 -0.39 2.92 17.01
C ARG A 311 1.09 2.60 16.87
N GLY A 312 1.56 1.59 17.60
CA GLY A 312 2.94 1.08 17.47
C GLY A 312 3.22 0.53 16.08
N CYS A 313 2.26 -0.17 15.45
CA CYS A 313 2.37 -0.62 14.06
C CYS A 313 2.54 0.58 13.10
N PHE A 314 1.65 1.55 13.21
CA PHE A 314 1.65 2.73 12.35
C PHE A 314 2.93 3.55 12.51
N GLU A 315 3.38 3.77 13.75
CA GLU A 315 4.60 4.51 14.04
C GLU A 315 5.85 3.79 13.50
N ALA A 316 5.90 2.46 13.63
CA ALA A 316 6.98 1.67 13.07
C ALA A 316 7.03 1.78 11.53
N PHE A 317 5.88 1.67 10.86
CA PHE A 317 5.80 1.84 9.40
C PHE A 317 6.17 3.25 8.96
N TYR A 318 5.76 4.27 9.72
CA TYR A 318 6.16 5.64 9.46
C TYR A 318 7.68 5.82 9.55
N GLN A 319 8.32 5.36 10.62
CA GLN A 319 9.78 5.47 10.76
C GLN A 319 10.54 4.73 9.65
N ILE A 320 10.09 3.54 9.29
CA ILE A 320 10.67 2.78 8.16
C ILE A 320 10.50 3.55 6.83
N ARG A 321 9.31 4.14 6.61
CA ARG A 321 9.05 4.99 5.44
C ARG A 321 10.03 6.15 5.35
N GLU A 322 10.29 6.86 6.44
CA GLU A 322 11.20 7.99 6.45
C GLU A 322 12.65 7.57 6.13
N VAL A 323 13.08 6.43 6.65
CA VAL A 323 14.38 5.85 6.30
C VAL A 323 14.46 5.53 4.80
N LEU A 324 13.43 4.90 4.24
CA LEU A 324 13.38 4.58 2.80
C LEU A 324 13.34 5.84 1.94
N ARG A 325 12.55 6.85 2.30
CA ARG A 325 12.48 8.14 1.60
C ARG A 325 13.84 8.85 1.59
N HIS A 326 14.51 8.86 2.73
CA HIS A 326 15.84 9.44 2.83
C HIS A 326 16.86 8.64 2.00
N HIS A 327 16.86 7.32 2.13
CA HIS A 327 17.83 6.46 1.47
C HIS A 327 17.68 6.42 -0.06
N TRP A 328 16.44 6.33 -0.55
CA TRP A 328 16.17 6.21 -1.98
C TRP A 328 16.03 7.54 -2.70
N TRP A 329 15.45 8.53 -2.04
CA TRP A 329 15.03 9.76 -2.69
C TRP A 329 15.68 11.03 -2.11
N GLN A 330 16.55 10.90 -1.10
CA GLN A 330 17.21 12.01 -0.40
C GLN A 330 16.20 13.06 0.11
N LEU A 331 15.03 12.58 0.59
CA LEU A 331 13.97 13.42 1.11
C LEU A 331 14.09 13.60 2.61
N GLU A 332 13.80 14.81 3.07
CA GLU A 332 13.66 15.11 4.49
C GLU A 332 12.36 14.52 5.05
N PRO A 333 12.30 14.18 6.35
CA PRO A 333 11.10 13.66 6.98
C PRO A 333 9.92 14.62 6.82
N CYS A 334 8.76 14.07 6.46
CA CYS A 334 7.50 14.81 6.39
C CYS A 334 6.32 13.94 6.80
N ARG A 335 5.88 14.14 8.06
CA ARG A 335 4.69 13.47 8.58
C ARG A 335 3.44 14.23 8.13
N PRO A 336 2.50 13.58 7.42
CA PRO A 336 1.22 14.18 7.11
C PRO A 336 0.48 14.58 8.41
N ARG A 337 0.09 15.85 8.54
CA ARG A 337 -0.56 16.37 9.75
C ARG A 337 -1.82 15.61 10.15
N ILE A 338 -2.52 15.07 9.16
CA ILE A 338 -3.77 14.32 9.36
C ILE A 338 -3.56 13.04 10.19
N TRP A 339 -2.33 12.54 10.28
CA TRP A 339 -2.04 11.34 11.06
C TRP A 339 -1.96 11.59 12.56
N ASP A 340 -1.93 12.85 12.98
CA ASP A 340 -1.84 13.28 14.39
C ASP A 340 -3.16 13.88 14.91
N THR A 341 -4.28 13.72 14.15
CA THR A 341 -5.60 14.31 14.49
C THR A 341 -6.62 13.29 14.97
#